data_a93ae2f81938f86df7d36482a0edda98
#
_entry.id   a93ae2f81938f86df7d36482a0edda98
#
_cell.length_a   1.000
_cell.length_b   1.000
_cell.length_c   1.000
_cell.angle_alpha   90.00
_cell.angle_beta   90.00
_cell.angle_gamma   90.00
#
_symmetry.space_group_name_H-M   'P 1'
#
loop_
_entity.id
_entity.type
_entity.pdbx_description
1 polymer ?
#
loop_
_entity_poly.entity_id
_entity_poly.type
_entity_poly.pdbx_seq_one_letter_code
_entity_poly.pdbx_strand_id
1 'polypeptide(L)'
;MASTTIFKNFAVAVENKSLIVISNWIASDKYKSEVEEIQSLIAQGKGKEATEKKQQLPAFTPSATFKEKRLLPNLKQYSGFVHLDFDKLTPEQMDTAFKIIATIPYTFLCFRSPSGNGLKVFVEVNTGALHHDIAYKQIQLFYEEKLAIASDPKCKDITRLCFMSYHPELYKNIRNEKFIVDAPAELEVPQQVATPVTPKVDTTTQKDFETAFGVSQSQTQKQNAFNPPLSGELEGANITELLGRV
;
A
#
# COMPACT_ATOMS: atom_id res chain seq x y z
N MET A 1 2.45 -4.85 20.70
CA MET A 1 3.38 -4.68 19.57
C MET A 1 2.59 -4.31 18.35
N ALA A 2 3.06 -3.36 17.56
CA ALA A 2 2.41 -2.92 16.33
C ALA A 2 2.28 -4.08 15.33
N SER A 3 1.05 -4.34 14.89
CA SER A 3 0.72 -5.40 13.95
C SER A 3 0.33 -4.84 12.60
N THR A 4 0.61 -5.57 11.56
CA THR A 4 0.29 -5.28 10.16
C THR A 4 -0.41 -6.48 9.55
N THR A 5 -1.24 -6.27 8.53
CA THR A 5 -1.88 -7.38 7.81
C THR A 5 -1.08 -7.75 6.58
N ILE A 6 -0.81 -9.04 6.41
CA ILE A 6 -0.19 -9.61 5.21
C ILE A 6 -1.28 -9.99 4.22
N PHE A 7 -1.05 -9.63 2.96
CA PHE A 7 -1.95 -9.91 1.84
C PHE A 7 -1.25 -10.79 0.80
N LYS A 8 -2.00 -11.77 0.28
CA LYS A 8 -1.65 -12.51 -0.92
C LYS A 8 -2.38 -11.87 -2.10
N ASN A 9 -1.66 -11.62 -3.20
CA ASN A 9 -2.23 -11.05 -4.44
C ASN A 9 -3.01 -9.74 -4.20
N PHE A 10 -2.51 -8.84 -3.34
CA PHE A 10 -3.07 -7.52 -3.00
C PHE A 10 -4.44 -7.50 -2.33
N ALA A 11 -5.21 -8.58 -2.38
CA ALA A 11 -6.62 -8.58 -2.01
C ALA A 11 -6.95 -9.47 -0.82
N VAL A 12 -6.30 -10.62 -0.72
CA VAL A 12 -6.64 -11.65 0.29
C VAL A 12 -5.80 -11.46 1.53
N ALA A 13 -6.43 -11.05 2.64
CA ALA A 13 -5.78 -11.00 3.94
C ALA A 13 -5.48 -12.43 4.41
N VAL A 14 -4.22 -12.68 4.79
CA VAL A 14 -3.75 -14.01 5.20
C VAL A 14 -3.61 -14.08 6.72
N GLU A 15 -2.84 -13.16 7.29
CA GLU A 15 -2.53 -13.14 8.73
C GLU A 15 -2.03 -11.76 9.17
N ASN A 16 -1.98 -11.55 10.48
CA ASN A 16 -1.35 -10.36 11.06
C ASN A 16 0.00 -10.73 11.66
N LYS A 17 1.01 -9.91 11.40
CA LYS A 17 2.37 -10.05 11.97
C LYS A 17 2.89 -8.70 12.44
N SER A 18 3.78 -8.72 13.41
CA SER A 18 4.51 -7.51 13.80
C SER A 18 5.57 -7.16 12.75
N LEU A 19 5.93 -5.86 12.67
CA LEU A 19 7.03 -5.40 11.80
C LEU A 19 8.37 -6.06 12.15
N ILE A 20 8.56 -6.48 13.41
CA ILE A 20 9.76 -7.25 13.83
C ILE A 20 9.80 -8.60 13.12
N VAL A 21 8.68 -9.32 13.07
CA VAL A 21 8.61 -10.61 12.36
C VAL A 21 8.83 -10.41 10.87
N ILE A 22 8.19 -9.40 10.28
CA ILE A 22 8.37 -9.05 8.86
C ILE A 22 9.82 -8.70 8.55
N SER A 23 10.48 -7.88 9.39
CA SER A 23 11.89 -7.53 9.21
C SER A 23 12.81 -8.76 9.27
N ASN A 24 12.51 -9.72 10.15
CA ASN A 24 13.26 -10.96 10.22
C ASN A 24 13.08 -11.82 8.95
N TRP A 25 11.89 -11.84 8.37
CA TRP A 25 11.64 -12.51 7.09
C TRP A 25 12.38 -11.85 5.93
N ILE A 26 12.43 -10.52 5.90
CA ILE A 26 13.14 -9.76 4.87
C ILE A 26 14.67 -9.95 4.99
N ALA A 27 15.19 -10.11 6.21
CA ALA A 27 16.60 -10.38 6.46
C ALA A 27 16.99 -11.85 6.17
N SER A 28 16.03 -12.77 6.19
CA SER A 28 16.25 -14.20 5.91
C SER A 28 16.10 -14.51 4.43
N ASP A 29 16.50 -15.74 4.04
CA ASP A 29 16.39 -16.22 2.65
C ASP A 29 14.94 -16.54 2.22
N LYS A 30 13.94 -16.20 3.02
CA LYS A 30 12.53 -16.55 2.77
C LYS A 30 11.99 -16.08 1.41
N TYR A 31 12.42 -14.91 0.94
CA TYR A 31 11.98 -14.31 -0.32
C TYR A 31 13.16 -14.04 -1.27
N LYS A 32 14.32 -14.63 -0.98
CA LYS A 32 15.56 -14.39 -1.72
C LYS A 32 15.43 -14.74 -3.19
N SER A 33 14.98 -15.95 -3.49
CA SER A 33 14.88 -16.47 -4.85
C SER A 33 13.98 -15.59 -5.73
N GLU A 34 12.81 -15.21 -5.21
CA GLU A 34 11.85 -14.38 -5.94
C GLU A 34 12.38 -12.97 -6.17
N VAL A 35 13.06 -12.40 -5.17
CA VAL A 35 13.63 -11.05 -5.27
C VAL A 35 14.82 -11.03 -6.23
N GLU A 36 15.71 -12.01 -6.18
CA GLU A 36 16.85 -12.14 -7.11
C GLU A 36 16.36 -12.35 -8.54
N GLU A 37 15.29 -13.13 -8.77
CA GLU A 37 14.66 -13.28 -10.08
C GLU A 37 14.13 -11.94 -10.60
N ILE A 38 13.43 -11.16 -9.77
CA ILE A 38 12.91 -9.82 -10.14
C ILE A 38 14.07 -8.91 -10.55
N GLN A 39 15.15 -8.87 -9.77
CA GLN A 39 16.32 -8.03 -10.05
C GLN A 39 17.04 -8.49 -11.33
N SER A 40 17.13 -9.79 -11.56
CA SER A 40 17.70 -10.35 -12.79
C SER A 40 16.90 -9.95 -14.03
N LEU A 41 15.57 -10.02 -13.97
CA LEU A 41 14.69 -9.57 -15.05
C LEU A 41 14.85 -8.07 -15.34
N ILE A 42 14.99 -7.24 -14.30
CA ILE A 42 15.27 -5.81 -14.46
C ILE A 42 16.61 -5.58 -15.16
N ALA A 43 17.67 -6.29 -14.73
CA ALA A 43 18.99 -6.19 -15.33
C ALA A 43 19.01 -6.63 -16.82
N GLN A 44 18.11 -7.54 -17.21
CA GLN A 44 17.91 -7.98 -18.59
C GLN A 44 17.03 -7.02 -19.43
N GLY A 45 16.55 -5.91 -18.86
CA GLY A 45 15.62 -4.98 -19.53
C GLY A 45 14.18 -5.49 -19.64
N LYS A 46 13.83 -6.61 -18.96
CA LYS A 46 12.50 -7.24 -18.96
C LYS A 46 11.58 -6.65 -17.88
N GLY A 47 11.42 -5.32 -17.88
CA GLY A 47 10.69 -4.60 -16.83
C GLY A 47 9.23 -5.04 -16.65
N LYS A 48 8.56 -5.48 -17.73
CA LYS A 48 7.17 -5.99 -17.66
C LYS A 48 7.11 -7.30 -16.88
N GLU A 49 7.95 -8.26 -17.23
CA GLU A 49 8.04 -9.57 -16.54
C GLU A 49 8.44 -9.38 -15.07
N ALA A 50 9.41 -8.49 -14.79
CA ALA A 50 9.79 -8.14 -13.42
C ALA A 50 8.61 -7.57 -12.60
N THR A 51 7.77 -6.75 -13.22
CA THR A 51 6.57 -6.20 -12.57
C THR A 51 5.55 -7.30 -12.26
N GLU A 52 5.31 -8.20 -13.19
CA GLU A 52 4.41 -9.36 -13.02
C GLU A 52 4.90 -10.27 -11.89
N LYS A 53 6.20 -10.56 -11.84
CA LYS A 53 6.81 -11.33 -10.75
C LYS A 53 6.70 -10.61 -9.40
N LYS A 54 7.00 -9.31 -9.35
CA LYS A 54 6.85 -8.51 -8.12
C LYS A 54 5.42 -8.54 -7.59
N GLN A 55 4.40 -8.56 -8.45
CA GLN A 55 3.01 -8.66 -8.05
C GLN A 55 2.64 -10.00 -7.42
N GLN A 56 3.44 -11.05 -7.60
CA GLN A 56 3.25 -12.36 -6.96
C GLN A 56 3.79 -12.41 -5.54
N LEU A 57 4.71 -11.49 -5.16
CA LEU A 57 5.19 -11.40 -3.79
C LEU A 57 4.04 -11.09 -2.83
N PRO A 58 4.04 -11.68 -1.63
CA PRO A 58 3.20 -11.18 -0.55
C PRO A 58 3.52 -9.72 -0.25
N ALA A 59 2.50 -8.99 0.19
CA ALA A 59 2.64 -7.60 0.61
C ALA A 59 1.97 -7.40 1.97
N PHE A 60 2.33 -6.36 2.67
CA PHE A 60 1.73 -6.03 3.96
C PHE A 60 1.34 -4.55 4.03
N THR A 61 0.42 -4.23 4.93
CA THR A 61 0.00 -2.85 5.20
C THR A 61 0.77 -2.30 6.39
N PRO A 62 1.79 -1.44 6.19
CA PRO A 62 2.64 -0.95 7.30
C PRO A 62 1.88 -0.25 8.40
N SER A 63 0.90 0.57 8.02
CA SER A 63 0.27 1.53 8.91
C SER A 63 -0.96 1.00 9.66
N ALA A 64 -1.52 -0.17 9.25
CA ALA A 64 -2.71 -0.69 9.91
C ALA A 64 -2.93 -2.20 9.71
N THR A 65 -3.79 -2.79 10.56
CA THR A 65 -4.40 -4.09 10.31
C THR A 65 -5.82 -3.92 9.78
N PHE A 66 -6.24 -4.87 8.94
CA PHE A 66 -7.55 -4.88 8.30
C PHE A 66 -8.30 -6.18 8.56
N LYS A 67 -9.64 -6.10 8.57
CA LYS A 67 -10.51 -7.26 8.55
C LYS A 67 -10.93 -7.54 7.11
N GLU A 68 -10.61 -8.72 6.58
CA GLU A 68 -10.98 -9.20 5.24
C GLU A 68 -10.38 -8.39 4.08
N LYS A 69 -10.84 -7.16 3.85
CA LYS A 69 -10.44 -6.32 2.72
C LYS A 69 -9.65 -5.10 3.18
N ARG A 70 -8.71 -4.68 2.36
CA ARG A 70 -7.86 -3.50 2.58
C ARG A 70 -8.59 -2.21 2.18
N LEU A 71 -9.63 -1.87 2.96
CA LEU A 71 -10.44 -0.67 2.81
C LEU A 71 -10.56 0.04 4.17
N LEU A 72 -10.68 1.36 4.17
CA LEU A 72 -10.79 2.13 5.43
C LEU A 72 -11.90 1.64 6.36
N PRO A 73 -13.12 1.30 5.87
CA PRO A 73 -14.16 0.75 6.75
C PRO A 73 -13.79 -0.58 7.42
N ASN A 74 -12.82 -1.30 6.88
CA ASN A 74 -12.30 -2.56 7.40
C ASN A 74 -11.04 -2.39 8.27
N LEU A 75 -10.60 -1.17 8.52
CA LEU A 75 -9.47 -0.89 9.39
C LEU A 75 -9.79 -1.38 10.81
N LYS A 76 -8.94 -2.28 11.33
CA LYS A 76 -9.11 -2.88 12.65
C LYS A 76 -8.28 -2.16 13.71
N GLN A 77 -7.03 -1.88 13.39
CA GLN A 77 -6.10 -1.26 14.31
C GLN A 77 -5.02 -0.48 13.55
N TYR A 78 -4.77 0.74 13.96
CA TYR A 78 -3.62 1.51 13.50
C TYR A 78 -2.34 0.96 14.13
N SER A 79 -1.26 0.86 13.35
CA SER A 79 0.00 0.30 13.83
C SER A 79 0.87 1.29 14.58
N GLY A 80 0.63 2.60 14.40
CA GLY A 80 1.51 3.66 14.86
C GLY A 80 2.74 3.88 13.97
N PHE A 81 2.75 3.33 12.76
CA PHE A 81 3.86 3.50 11.82
C PHE A 81 3.43 4.21 10.54
N VAL A 82 4.30 5.11 10.11
CA VAL A 82 4.32 5.70 8.76
C VAL A 82 5.42 5.03 7.96
N HIS A 83 5.18 4.79 6.68
CA HIS A 83 6.19 4.28 5.78
C HIS A 83 6.45 5.23 4.60
N LEU A 84 7.72 5.45 4.29
CA LEU A 84 8.19 6.19 3.13
C LEU A 84 8.76 5.23 2.09
N ASP A 85 8.64 5.60 0.83
CA ASP A 85 9.12 4.84 -0.32
C ASP A 85 9.97 5.76 -1.22
N PHE A 86 11.27 5.51 -1.26
CA PHE A 86 12.21 6.20 -2.14
C PHE A 86 12.53 5.27 -3.31
N ASP A 87 12.05 5.58 -4.49
CA ASP A 87 12.20 4.73 -5.67
C ASP A 87 13.17 5.33 -6.71
N LYS A 88 13.65 4.47 -7.62
CA LYS A 88 14.49 4.86 -8.78
C LYS A 88 15.81 5.53 -8.40
N LEU A 89 16.41 5.08 -7.32
CA LEU A 89 17.70 5.57 -6.86
C LEU A 89 18.83 4.94 -7.67
N THR A 90 19.90 5.73 -7.91
CA THR A 90 21.17 5.16 -8.38
C THR A 90 21.85 4.36 -7.26
N PRO A 91 22.80 3.48 -7.55
CA PRO A 91 23.57 2.77 -6.51
C PRO A 91 24.19 3.72 -5.48
N GLU A 92 24.79 4.83 -5.92
CA GLU A 92 25.41 5.83 -5.06
C GLU A 92 24.39 6.56 -4.17
N GLN A 93 23.22 6.90 -4.74
CA GLN A 93 22.11 7.47 -3.97
C GLN A 93 21.59 6.49 -2.93
N MET A 94 21.45 5.21 -3.30
CA MET A 94 21.01 4.16 -2.38
C MET A 94 21.94 4.02 -1.18
N ASP A 95 23.25 3.91 -1.42
CA ASP A 95 24.23 3.71 -0.36
C ASP A 95 24.34 4.94 0.55
N THR A 96 24.30 6.15 -0.03
CA THR A 96 24.33 7.40 0.72
C THR A 96 23.05 7.57 1.55
N ALA A 97 21.88 7.40 0.94
CA ALA A 97 20.60 7.52 1.62
C ALA A 97 20.45 6.49 2.75
N PHE A 98 20.84 5.23 2.50
CA PHE A 98 20.77 4.18 3.52
C PHE A 98 21.61 4.51 4.74
N LYS A 99 22.85 5.00 4.55
CA LYS A 99 23.72 5.43 5.64
C LYS A 99 23.11 6.58 6.44
N ILE A 100 22.60 7.61 5.76
CA ILE A 100 21.94 8.75 6.43
C ILE A 100 20.72 8.28 7.21
N ILE A 101 19.83 7.48 6.61
CA ILE A 101 18.62 6.94 7.23
C ILE A 101 18.94 6.15 8.50
N ALA A 102 20.03 5.36 8.48
CA ALA A 102 20.47 4.58 9.63
C ALA A 102 21.00 5.43 10.80
N THR A 103 21.32 6.71 10.60
CA THR A 103 21.71 7.63 11.68
C THR A 103 20.53 8.39 12.28
N ILE A 104 19.35 8.37 11.65
CA ILE A 104 18.17 9.10 12.11
C ILE A 104 17.53 8.34 13.28
N PRO A 105 17.39 8.94 14.48
CA PRO A 105 16.90 8.24 15.66
C PRO A 105 15.45 7.76 15.54
N TYR A 106 14.66 8.39 14.68
CA TYR A 106 13.26 8.03 14.41
C TYR A 106 13.10 6.81 13.50
N THR A 107 14.15 6.39 12.78
CA THR A 107 14.09 5.25 11.88
C THR A 107 13.99 3.94 12.66
N PHE A 108 12.84 3.26 12.54
CA PHE A 108 12.67 1.90 13.08
C PHE A 108 13.25 0.84 12.16
N LEU A 109 12.96 0.95 10.84
CA LEU A 109 13.32 -0.06 9.85
C LEU A 109 13.63 0.61 8.52
N CYS A 110 14.71 0.17 7.85
CA CYS A 110 15.01 0.52 6.47
C CYS A 110 15.52 -0.70 5.71
N PHE A 111 14.94 -0.95 4.52
CA PHE A 111 15.37 -2.05 3.65
C PHE A 111 15.22 -1.71 2.16
N ARG A 112 15.94 -2.45 1.32
CA ARG A 112 15.87 -2.31 -0.15
C ARG A 112 14.57 -2.87 -0.70
N SER A 113 13.98 -2.17 -1.68
CA SER A 113 12.80 -2.65 -2.40
C SER A 113 13.11 -3.93 -3.19
N PRO A 114 12.09 -4.76 -3.54
CA PRO A 114 12.32 -5.96 -4.36
C PRO A 114 12.98 -5.68 -5.71
N SER A 115 12.76 -4.48 -6.25
CA SER A 115 13.38 -4.06 -7.52
C SER A 115 14.87 -3.70 -7.39
N GLY A 116 15.41 -3.66 -6.17
CA GLY A 116 16.81 -3.38 -5.91
C GLY A 116 17.23 -1.91 -5.99
N ASN A 117 16.38 -1.01 -6.45
CA ASN A 117 16.67 0.40 -6.72
C ASN A 117 15.82 1.38 -5.91
N GLY A 118 15.40 1.00 -4.72
CA GLY A 118 14.62 1.85 -3.82
C GLY A 118 14.78 1.44 -2.36
N LEU A 119 14.43 2.35 -1.45
CA LEU A 119 14.49 2.18 -0.01
C LEU A 119 13.09 2.33 0.59
N LYS A 120 12.73 1.44 1.49
CA LYS A 120 11.52 1.48 2.30
C LYS A 120 11.89 1.84 3.73
N VAL A 121 11.33 2.92 4.25
CA VAL A 121 11.64 3.47 5.57
C VAL A 121 10.40 3.46 6.43
N PHE A 122 10.52 3.03 7.68
CA PHE A 122 9.42 2.93 8.64
C PHE A 122 9.75 3.75 9.87
N VAL A 123 8.82 4.62 10.25
CA VAL A 123 8.96 5.58 11.35
C VAL A 123 7.79 5.42 12.30
N GLU A 124 8.07 5.24 13.59
CA GLU A 124 7.04 5.20 14.62
C GLU A 124 6.60 6.61 14.99
N VAL A 125 5.27 6.81 15.13
CA VAL A 125 4.67 8.11 15.44
C VAL A 125 3.86 8.08 16.73
N ASN A 126 3.60 9.25 17.29
CA ASN A 126 2.79 9.44 18.50
C ASN A 126 1.30 9.73 18.23
N THR A 127 0.85 9.63 16.96
CA THR A 127 -0.54 9.92 16.58
C THR A 127 -1.35 8.66 16.31
N GLY A 128 -2.68 8.80 16.26
CA GLY A 128 -3.61 7.77 15.82
C GLY A 128 -3.91 7.82 14.31
N ALA A 129 -4.83 6.97 13.88
CA ALA A 129 -5.22 6.84 12.47
C ALA A 129 -5.79 8.12 11.87
N LEU A 130 -6.46 8.93 12.69
CA LEU A 130 -7.11 10.17 12.24
C LEU A 130 -6.09 11.20 11.69
N HIS A 131 -4.89 11.22 12.23
CA HIS A 131 -3.83 12.15 11.84
C HIS A 131 -2.68 11.48 11.07
N HIS A 132 -2.95 10.33 10.45
CA HIS A 132 -1.94 9.61 9.68
C HIS A 132 -1.39 10.41 8.49
N ASP A 133 -2.23 11.16 7.81
CA ASP A 133 -1.85 12.03 6.69
C ASP A 133 -0.97 13.20 7.13
N ILE A 134 -1.27 13.80 8.30
CA ILE A 134 -0.45 14.86 8.92
C ILE A 134 0.91 14.28 9.30
N ALA A 135 0.92 13.13 9.98
CA ALA A 135 2.15 12.42 10.35
C ALA A 135 3.00 12.09 9.11
N TYR A 136 2.38 11.52 8.08
CA TYR A 136 3.04 11.22 6.82
C TYR A 136 3.71 12.47 6.24
N LYS A 137 2.97 13.58 6.15
CA LYS A 137 3.48 14.82 5.52
C LYS A 137 4.68 15.39 6.26
N GLN A 138 4.66 15.40 7.60
CA GLN A 138 5.78 15.90 8.40
C GLN A 138 7.01 15.01 8.28
N ILE A 139 6.82 13.68 8.33
CA ILE A 139 7.91 12.72 8.16
C ILE A 139 8.47 12.78 6.74
N GLN A 140 7.60 12.88 5.73
CA GLN A 140 8.00 13.06 4.34
C GLN A 140 8.94 14.25 4.19
N LEU A 141 8.52 15.43 4.63
CA LEU A 141 9.32 16.65 4.53
C LEU A 141 10.66 16.51 5.27
N PHE A 142 10.65 15.94 6.48
CA PHE A 142 11.86 15.73 7.27
C PHE A 142 12.88 14.84 6.55
N TYR A 143 12.45 13.68 6.02
CA TYR A 143 13.36 12.75 5.36
C TYR A 143 13.78 13.26 3.98
N GLU A 144 12.89 13.88 3.20
CA GLU A 144 13.22 14.48 1.90
C GLU A 144 14.26 15.61 2.03
N GLU A 145 14.15 16.44 3.08
CA GLU A 145 15.16 17.47 3.39
C GLU A 145 16.52 16.85 3.73
N LYS A 146 16.54 15.79 4.58
CA LYS A 146 17.79 15.12 4.97
C LYS A 146 18.48 14.40 3.82
N LEU A 147 17.71 13.84 2.89
CA LEU A 147 18.21 13.01 1.80
C LEU A 147 18.41 13.79 0.50
N ALA A 148 17.76 14.95 0.34
CA ALA A 148 17.59 15.66 -0.93
C ALA A 148 16.98 14.76 -2.05
N ILE A 149 16.12 13.83 -1.67
CA ILE A 149 15.46 12.85 -2.54
C ILE A 149 13.98 12.87 -2.24
N ALA A 150 13.12 12.97 -3.28
CA ALA A 150 11.67 12.89 -3.13
C ALA A 150 11.21 11.45 -2.91
N SER A 151 10.21 11.26 -2.04
CA SER A 151 9.54 9.98 -1.80
C SER A 151 8.23 9.86 -2.57
N ASP A 152 7.69 8.63 -2.72
CA ASP A 152 6.39 8.39 -3.36
C ASP A 152 5.24 8.96 -2.50
N PRO A 153 4.55 10.04 -2.93
CA PRO A 153 3.48 10.67 -2.15
C PRO A 153 2.25 9.77 -1.97
N LYS A 154 2.15 8.67 -2.70
CA LYS A 154 1.06 7.70 -2.56
C LYS A 154 1.13 6.91 -1.25
N CYS A 155 2.28 6.93 -0.57
CA CYS A 155 2.44 6.27 0.73
C CYS A 155 1.71 6.97 1.89
N LYS A 156 1.13 8.16 1.65
CA LYS A 156 0.21 8.82 2.60
C LYS A 156 -1.07 8.03 2.90
N ASP A 157 -1.43 7.10 2.02
CA ASP A 157 -2.62 6.27 2.20
C ASP A 157 -2.37 5.18 3.27
N ILE A 158 -3.12 5.23 4.36
CA ILE A 158 -3.05 4.25 5.45
C ILE A 158 -3.27 2.81 4.99
N THR A 159 -3.94 2.63 3.84
CA THR A 159 -4.18 1.32 3.22
C THR A 159 -3.04 0.88 2.30
N ARG A 160 -1.99 1.69 2.14
CA ARG A 160 -0.88 1.40 1.21
C ARG A 160 -0.22 0.07 1.53
N LEU A 161 0.06 -0.72 0.48
CA LEU A 161 0.83 -1.96 0.57
C LEU A 161 2.33 -1.70 0.38
N CYS A 162 3.10 -2.43 1.16
CA CYS A 162 4.53 -2.62 0.98
C CYS A 162 4.80 -4.08 0.64
N PHE A 163 5.51 -4.36 -0.44
CA PHE A 163 5.90 -5.71 -0.81
C PHE A 163 6.93 -6.30 0.16
N MET A 164 6.87 -7.61 0.37
CA MET A 164 7.99 -8.34 0.96
C MET A 164 9.21 -8.18 0.07
N SER A 165 10.40 -8.28 0.67
CA SER A 165 11.68 -8.09 0.00
C SER A 165 12.73 -9.06 0.57
N TYR A 166 13.95 -8.95 0.08
CA TYR A 166 15.14 -9.61 0.60
C TYR A 166 16.25 -8.57 0.78
N HIS A 167 16.70 -8.41 2.01
CA HIS A 167 17.82 -7.52 2.37
C HIS A 167 18.44 -8.00 3.68
N PRO A 168 19.48 -8.88 3.64
CA PRO A 168 20.08 -9.44 4.86
C PRO A 168 20.70 -8.38 5.77
N GLU A 169 21.19 -7.27 5.19
CA GLU A 169 21.81 -6.15 5.90
C GLU A 169 20.86 -4.98 6.16
N LEU A 170 19.54 -5.24 6.26
CA LEU A 170 18.56 -4.19 6.57
C LEU A 170 18.92 -3.47 7.88
N TYR A 171 18.60 -2.19 7.95
CA TYR A 171 18.68 -1.45 9.20
C TYR A 171 17.42 -1.69 10.05
N LYS A 172 17.60 -2.01 11.32
CA LYS A 172 16.52 -2.17 12.30
C LYS A 172 16.94 -1.64 13.66
N ASN A 173 16.18 -0.68 14.19
CA ASN A 173 16.35 -0.13 15.53
C ASN A 173 15.06 -0.32 16.34
N ILE A 174 15.06 -1.28 17.27
CA ILE A 174 13.93 -1.55 18.16
C ILE A 174 13.83 -0.57 19.35
N ARG A 175 14.81 0.32 19.47
CA ARG A 175 14.86 1.38 20.49
C ARG A 175 14.77 2.76 19.84
N ASN A 176 14.14 2.84 18.66
CA ASN A 176 13.93 4.11 17.98
C ASN A 176 13.13 5.08 18.84
N GLU A 177 13.39 6.36 18.65
CA GLU A 177 12.53 7.41 19.16
C GLU A 177 11.28 7.53 18.30
N LYS A 178 10.13 7.86 18.91
CA LYS A 178 8.94 8.22 18.15
C LYS A 178 9.10 9.59 17.53
N PHE A 179 8.72 9.73 16.28
CA PHE A 179 8.60 11.03 15.66
C PHE A 179 7.39 11.74 16.25
N ILE A 180 7.64 12.88 16.90
CA ILE A 180 6.58 13.69 17.52
C ILE A 180 5.92 14.53 16.44
N VAL A 181 4.68 14.19 16.15
CA VAL A 181 3.87 14.87 15.14
C VAL A 181 3.16 16.05 15.77
N ASP A 182 3.27 17.21 15.14
CA ASP A 182 2.49 18.39 15.50
C ASP A 182 1.10 18.28 14.84
N ALA A 183 0.17 17.73 15.59
CA ALA A 183 -1.22 17.54 15.19
C ALA A 183 -2.16 17.98 16.32
N PRO A 184 -3.41 18.40 15.99
CA PRO A 184 -4.43 18.65 17.00
C PRO A 184 -4.58 17.46 17.94
N ALA A 185 -4.81 17.72 19.24
CA ALA A 185 -5.04 16.65 20.19
C ALA A 185 -6.25 15.81 19.75
N GLU A 186 -6.06 14.50 19.66
CA GLU A 186 -7.17 13.58 19.44
C GLU A 186 -8.03 13.62 20.72
N LEU A 187 -9.26 14.09 20.58
CA LEU A 187 -10.24 13.92 21.65
C LEU A 187 -10.48 12.42 21.78
N GLU A 188 -10.15 11.86 22.93
CA GLU A 188 -10.50 10.47 23.26
C GLU A 188 -12.04 10.38 23.19
N VAL A 189 -12.56 9.83 22.08
CA VAL A 189 -13.96 9.42 22.02
C VAL A 189 -14.06 8.23 22.96
N PRO A 190 -14.81 8.30 24.08
CA PRO A 190 -14.98 7.16 24.96
C PRO A 190 -15.47 5.99 24.10
N GLN A 191 -14.77 4.87 24.14
CA GLN A 191 -15.28 3.63 23.54
C GLN A 191 -16.61 3.32 24.22
N GLN A 192 -17.71 3.67 23.58
CA GLN A 192 -19.03 3.21 24.02
C GLN A 192 -19.01 1.69 23.90
N VAL A 193 -18.95 1.04 25.06
CA VAL A 193 -19.26 -0.38 25.19
C VAL A 193 -20.63 -0.56 24.58
N ALA A 194 -20.70 -1.21 23.43
CA ALA A 194 -21.93 -1.51 22.74
C ALA A 194 -22.75 -2.47 23.63
N THR A 195 -23.69 -1.91 24.36
CA THR A 195 -24.80 -2.68 24.90
C THR A 195 -25.69 -3.10 23.71
N PRO A 196 -26.14 -4.34 23.62
CA PRO A 196 -26.98 -4.79 22.53
C PRO A 196 -28.34 -4.13 22.64
N VAL A 197 -28.61 -3.11 21.80
CA VAL A 197 -29.93 -2.52 21.64
C VAL A 197 -30.64 -3.32 20.54
N THR A 198 -31.67 -4.06 20.91
CA THR A 198 -32.61 -4.65 19.98
C THR A 198 -33.27 -3.56 19.14
N PRO A 199 -33.32 -3.68 17.79
CA PRO A 199 -33.92 -2.66 16.96
C PRO A 199 -35.45 -2.73 17.06
N LYS A 200 -36.08 -1.66 17.57
CA LYS A 200 -37.48 -1.34 17.23
C LYS A 200 -37.45 -0.65 15.87
N VAL A 201 -38.12 -1.27 14.93
CA VAL A 201 -38.37 -0.72 13.59
C VAL A 201 -39.37 0.41 13.72
N ASP A 202 -38.93 1.65 13.49
CA ASP A 202 -39.82 2.77 13.16
C ASP A 202 -39.48 3.26 11.76
N THR A 203 -40.45 3.04 10.88
CA THR A 203 -40.44 3.46 9.47
C THR A 203 -40.83 4.92 9.34
N THR A 204 -39.89 5.83 9.56
CA THR A 204 -40.05 7.22 9.07
C THR A 204 -38.68 7.90 9.08
N THR A 205 -38.26 8.41 7.91
CA THR A 205 -37.16 9.32 7.61
C THR A 205 -36.01 8.72 6.80
N GLN A 206 -36.34 8.34 5.55
CA GLN A 206 -35.33 8.12 4.51
C GLN A 206 -35.10 9.39 3.65
N LYS A 207 -35.78 10.49 3.94
CA LYS A 207 -35.71 11.73 3.12
C LYS A 207 -34.73 12.79 3.60
N ASP A 208 -34.29 12.73 4.83
CA ASP A 208 -33.48 13.83 5.41
C ASP A 208 -31.96 13.61 5.30
N PHE A 209 -31.52 12.40 4.87
CA PHE A 209 -30.09 12.10 4.73
C PHE A 209 -29.49 12.54 3.40
N GLU A 210 -30.31 12.66 2.34
CA GLU A 210 -29.85 13.05 1.01
C GLU A 210 -29.56 14.54 0.85
N THR A 211 -30.10 15.39 1.71
CA THR A 211 -29.95 16.86 1.61
C THR A 211 -28.69 17.40 2.26
N ALA A 212 -28.05 16.63 3.14
CA ALA A 212 -26.88 17.09 3.90
C ALA A 212 -25.51 16.84 3.20
N PHE A 213 -25.43 15.94 2.23
CA PHE A 213 -24.14 15.54 1.64
C PHE A 213 -24.00 15.64 0.11
N GLY A 214 -24.89 16.36 -0.57
CA GLY A 214 -24.66 16.82 -1.95
C GLY A 214 -24.21 15.76 -2.96
N VAL A 215 -24.81 14.54 -2.94
CA VAL A 215 -24.55 13.51 -3.94
C VAL A 215 -25.50 13.69 -5.11
N SER A 216 -25.00 14.21 -6.21
CA SER A 216 -25.72 14.35 -7.49
C SER A 216 -25.96 12.96 -8.09
N GLN A 217 -27.21 12.60 -8.28
CA GLN A 217 -27.61 11.40 -9.01
C GLN A 217 -27.36 11.57 -10.50
N SER A 218 -26.50 10.76 -11.10
CA SER A 218 -26.49 10.53 -12.54
C SER A 218 -27.27 9.26 -12.88
N GLN A 219 -28.38 9.51 -13.46
CA GLN A 219 -29.24 8.73 -14.37
C GLN A 219 -28.99 7.24 -14.57
N THR A 220 -29.96 6.49 -14.08
CA THR A 220 -30.25 5.09 -14.43
C THR A 220 -30.68 5.01 -15.90
N GLN A 221 -29.88 4.39 -16.77
CA GLN A 221 -30.36 3.95 -18.08
C GLN A 221 -30.75 2.47 -18.03
N LYS A 222 -31.93 2.23 -18.60
CA LYS A 222 -32.67 0.98 -18.69
C LYS A 222 -31.87 -0.14 -19.34
N GLN A 223 -31.89 -1.30 -18.70
CA GLN A 223 -31.56 -2.58 -19.32
C GLN A 223 -32.60 -2.93 -20.39
N ASN A 224 -32.16 -3.01 -21.65
CA ASN A 224 -32.89 -3.74 -22.68
C ASN A 224 -32.21 -5.09 -22.88
N ALA A 225 -32.99 -6.14 -22.66
CA ALA A 225 -32.68 -7.50 -22.97
C ALA A 225 -32.42 -7.65 -24.48
N PHE A 226 -31.28 -8.22 -24.84
CA PHE A 226 -30.99 -8.64 -26.21
C PHE A 226 -30.81 -10.16 -26.25
N ASN A 227 -31.78 -10.83 -26.89
CA ASN A 227 -31.70 -12.23 -27.27
C ASN A 227 -30.88 -12.37 -28.57
N PRO A 228 -30.00 -13.38 -28.71
CA PRO A 228 -29.32 -13.64 -29.95
C PRO A 228 -30.18 -14.50 -30.93
N PRO A 229 -30.16 -14.24 -32.21
CA PRO A 229 -30.69 -15.16 -33.21
C PRO A 229 -29.64 -16.19 -33.65
N LEU A 230 -30.14 -17.38 -33.95
CA LEU A 230 -29.49 -18.56 -34.47
C LEU A 230 -29.04 -18.39 -35.93
N SER A 231 -27.89 -18.98 -36.22
CA SER A 231 -27.45 -19.62 -37.47
C SER A 231 -27.78 -19.00 -38.85
N GLY A 232 -26.75 -18.84 -39.65
CA GLY A 232 -26.85 -18.70 -41.10
C GLY A 232 -25.46 -18.62 -41.73
N GLU A 233 -25.12 -19.65 -42.44
CA GLU A 233 -23.95 -19.82 -43.32
C GLU A 233 -23.89 -18.73 -44.40
N LEU A 234 -22.69 -18.36 -44.86
CA LEU A 234 -22.23 -18.45 -46.27
C LEU A 234 -21.00 -17.55 -46.56
N GLU A 235 -20.01 -18.24 -47.12
CA GLU A 235 -19.13 -17.88 -48.26
C GLU A 235 -18.32 -16.59 -48.30
N GLY A 236 -17.02 -16.80 -48.35
CA GLY A 236 -16.08 -16.51 -49.42
C GLY A 236 -15.85 -15.03 -49.82
N ALA A 237 -14.76 -14.46 -49.42
CA ALA A 237 -14.02 -13.56 -50.30
C ALA A 237 -12.53 -13.52 -49.92
N ASN A 238 -11.76 -13.97 -50.85
CA ASN A 238 -10.32 -13.88 -51.02
C ASN A 238 -9.93 -12.43 -51.28
N ILE A 239 -9.03 -11.84 -50.51
CA ILE A 239 -8.30 -10.64 -50.94
C ILE A 239 -6.83 -10.80 -50.55
N THR A 240 -6.10 -11.33 -51.52
CA THR A 240 -4.69 -11.05 -51.78
C THR A 240 -4.68 -9.69 -52.47
N GLU A 241 -4.00 -8.70 -51.93
CA GLU A 241 -3.37 -7.53 -52.52
C GLU A 241 -3.38 -6.35 -51.55
N LEU A 242 -2.22 -6.05 -51.04
CA LEU A 242 -1.60 -4.72 -51.02
C LEU A 242 -0.25 -4.77 -50.28
N LEU A 243 0.71 -5.44 -50.94
CA LEU A 243 2.12 -5.10 -50.80
C LEU A 243 2.40 -3.95 -51.73
N GLY A 244 3.01 -2.88 -51.27
CA GLY A 244 3.68 -1.94 -52.12
C GLY A 244 3.90 -0.56 -51.58
N ARG A 245 5.21 -0.27 -51.28
CA ARG A 245 5.88 1.05 -51.33
C ARG A 245 5.53 2.05 -50.17
N VAL A 246 6.42 2.62 -49.38
CA VAL A 246 7.86 3.03 -49.53
C VAL A 246 8.52 2.91 -48.18
#